data_9e778c23a99e496768c9c825581753a3
#
_entry.id   9e778c23a99e496768c9c825581753a3
#
_cell.length_a   1.000
_cell.length_b   1.000
_cell.length_c   1.000
_cell.angle_alpha   90.00
_cell.angle_beta   90.00
_cell.angle_gamma   90.00
#
_symmetry.space_group_name_H-M   'P 1'
#
loop_
_entity.id
_entity.type
_entity.pdbx_description
1 polymer ?
#
loop_
_entity_poly.entity_id
_entity_poly.type
_entity_poly.pdbx_seq_one_letter_code
_entity_poly.pdbx_strand_id
1 'polypeptide(L)'
;MITCYFAFYSLPLHIKTSNTIIMKKTSFTLLIITIITLITATILEKLYGTPWVASNIYGSTWFLLLWGILTISALIYIFQRRLYKRPITLLLHLSFVVILIGAAITHYFGINGQIHLRLNEAPKSKYIDTNYEERNLPFAVSLNDFQLIYYPGTTNPMDFASYIKITDCRLQITDSSQINNSSLHKISMNNILKHHNYRFYQSSYDSDRQGSVLSIYHDPYGITITYIGYFLLFISMALFLLNKFLSLKKEK
;
A
#
# COMPACT_ATOMS: atom_id res chain seq x y z
N MET A 1 -11.75 28.82 -13.74
CA MET A 1 -10.51 28.59 -12.95
C MET A 1 -9.65 29.83 -12.78
N ILE A 2 -9.59 30.75 -13.75
CA ILE A 2 -8.80 32.00 -13.71
C ILE A 2 -9.43 33.06 -12.79
N THR A 3 -10.74 33.09 -12.65
CA THR A 3 -11.47 34.06 -11.82
C THR A 3 -11.27 33.89 -10.31
N CYS A 4 -11.04 32.68 -9.82
CA CYS A 4 -10.73 32.44 -8.39
C CYS A 4 -9.33 32.93 -7.99
N TYR A 5 -8.37 33.00 -8.92
CA TYR A 5 -7.01 33.45 -8.65
C TYR A 5 -6.92 34.97 -8.42
N PHE A 6 -7.79 35.74 -9.11
CA PHE A 6 -7.80 37.21 -8.97
C PHE A 6 -8.48 37.67 -7.67
N ALA A 7 -9.50 36.97 -7.19
CA ALA A 7 -10.19 37.32 -5.95
C ALA A 7 -9.29 37.17 -4.71
N PHE A 8 -8.29 36.26 -4.74
CA PHE A 8 -7.38 36.05 -3.62
C PHE A 8 -6.29 37.14 -3.49
N TYR A 9 -5.99 37.86 -4.59
CA TYR A 9 -4.97 38.93 -4.58
C TYR A 9 -5.50 40.28 -4.11
N SER A 10 -6.83 40.51 -4.13
CA SER A 10 -7.46 41.77 -3.77
C SER A 10 -7.92 41.88 -2.32
N LEU A 11 -7.76 40.81 -1.49
CA LEU A 11 -8.12 40.88 -0.08
C LEU A 11 -7.08 41.78 0.68
N PRO A 12 -7.55 42.65 1.59
CA PRO A 12 -6.67 43.51 2.39
C PRO A 12 -5.68 42.66 3.22
N LEU A 13 -4.48 43.15 3.38
CA LEU A 13 -3.32 42.46 3.99
C LEU A 13 -3.66 41.84 5.36
N HIS A 14 -4.52 42.50 6.13
CA HIS A 14 -4.95 42.07 7.46
C HIS A 14 -5.82 40.79 7.42
N ILE A 15 -6.72 40.64 6.44
CA ILE A 15 -7.56 39.43 6.26
C ILE A 15 -6.70 38.27 5.75
N LYS A 16 -5.69 38.56 4.93
CA LYS A 16 -4.75 37.56 4.40
C LYS A 16 -3.86 36.93 5.50
N THR A 17 -3.41 37.73 6.47
CA THR A 17 -2.62 37.24 7.62
C THR A 17 -3.48 36.43 8.59
N SER A 18 -4.72 36.88 8.88
CA SER A 18 -5.66 36.16 9.73
C SER A 18 -5.99 34.80 9.17
N ASN A 19 -6.32 34.70 7.88
CA ASN A 19 -6.64 33.42 7.22
C ASN A 19 -5.46 32.43 7.23
N THR A 20 -4.21 32.91 7.08
CA THR A 20 -3.04 32.02 7.15
C THR A 20 -2.78 31.49 8.56
N ILE A 21 -3.08 32.26 9.60
CA ILE A 21 -2.95 31.83 10.99
C ILE A 21 -4.03 30.78 11.31
N ILE A 22 -5.26 31.00 10.87
CA ILE A 22 -6.36 30.06 11.03
C ILE A 22 -6.03 28.74 10.36
N MET A 23 -5.61 28.76 9.09
CA MET A 23 -5.25 27.53 8.35
C MET A 23 -4.09 26.78 8.99
N LYS A 24 -3.08 27.48 9.53
CA LYS A 24 -1.99 26.85 10.29
C LYS A 24 -2.54 26.09 11.52
N LYS A 25 -3.39 26.76 12.30
CA LYS A 25 -4.00 26.15 13.50
C LYS A 25 -4.87 24.95 13.12
N THR A 26 -5.70 25.08 12.09
CA THR A 26 -6.58 24.00 11.61
C THR A 26 -5.78 22.79 11.15
N SER A 27 -4.77 22.97 10.29
CA SER A 27 -3.94 21.86 9.82
C SER A 27 -3.18 21.18 10.97
N PHE A 28 -2.69 21.98 11.94
CA PHE A 28 -1.99 21.43 13.10
C PHE A 28 -2.94 20.65 14.04
N THR A 29 -4.15 21.16 14.27
CA THR A 29 -5.17 20.46 15.07
C THR A 29 -5.60 19.15 14.41
N LEU A 30 -5.84 19.17 13.09
CA LEU A 30 -6.16 17.95 12.33
C LEU A 30 -5.03 16.92 12.39
N LEU A 31 -3.77 17.35 12.31
CA LEU A 31 -2.62 16.48 12.46
C LEU A 31 -2.59 15.82 13.85
N ILE A 32 -2.82 16.60 14.92
CA ILE A 32 -2.89 16.04 16.29
C ILE A 32 -4.02 15.03 16.42
N ILE A 33 -5.21 15.34 15.89
CA ILE A 33 -6.35 14.41 15.90
C ILE A 33 -5.97 13.11 15.18
N THR A 34 -5.34 13.21 14.01
CA THR A 34 -4.89 12.03 13.25
C THR A 34 -3.88 11.19 14.04
N ILE A 35 -2.91 11.82 14.70
CA ILE A 35 -1.92 11.12 15.54
C ILE A 35 -2.62 10.41 16.72
N ILE A 36 -3.54 11.08 17.41
CA ILE A 36 -4.29 10.47 18.52
C ILE A 36 -5.11 9.28 18.01
N THR A 37 -5.76 9.41 16.84
CA THR A 37 -6.49 8.32 16.21
C THR A 37 -5.59 7.11 15.93
N LEU A 38 -4.39 7.33 15.39
CA LEU A 38 -3.43 6.25 15.11
C LEU A 38 -2.93 5.57 16.40
N ILE A 39 -2.64 6.34 17.45
CA ILE A 39 -2.26 5.80 18.76
C ILE A 39 -3.39 4.94 19.30
N THR A 40 -4.63 5.43 19.29
CA THR A 40 -5.81 4.70 19.76
C THR A 40 -6.01 3.43 18.93
N ALA A 41 -5.88 3.51 17.62
CA ALA A 41 -5.99 2.36 16.72
C ALA A 41 -4.96 1.27 17.08
N THR A 42 -3.71 1.64 17.33
CA THR A 42 -2.64 0.70 17.74
C THR A 42 -2.96 0.01 19.09
N ILE A 43 -3.53 0.74 20.06
CA ILE A 43 -3.94 0.16 21.33
C ILE A 43 -5.11 -0.82 21.14
N LEU A 44 -6.10 -0.43 20.32
CA LEU A 44 -7.26 -1.27 19.99
C LEU A 44 -6.85 -2.52 19.20
N GLU A 45 -5.83 -2.42 18.35
CA GLU A 45 -5.29 -3.56 17.62
C GLU A 45 -4.73 -4.64 18.56
N LYS A 46 -4.07 -4.22 19.66
CA LYS A 46 -3.61 -5.14 20.68
C LYS A 46 -4.76 -5.82 21.43
N LEU A 47 -5.91 -5.14 21.61
CA LEU A 47 -7.05 -5.65 22.37
C LEU A 47 -8.00 -6.51 21.53
N TYR A 48 -8.28 -6.10 20.29
CA TYR A 48 -9.31 -6.70 19.44
C TYR A 48 -8.73 -7.43 18.21
N GLY A 49 -7.41 -7.32 17.99
CA GLY A 49 -6.72 -7.92 16.85
C GLY A 49 -6.76 -7.07 15.57
N THR A 50 -5.80 -7.35 14.69
CA THR A 50 -5.60 -6.63 13.41
C THR A 50 -6.84 -6.65 12.50
N PRO A 51 -7.60 -7.78 12.31
CA PRO A 51 -8.76 -7.78 11.42
C PRO A 51 -9.84 -6.79 11.83
N TRP A 52 -10.07 -6.64 13.14
CA TRP A 52 -11.08 -5.73 13.66
C TRP A 52 -10.70 -4.27 13.39
N VAL A 53 -9.45 -3.88 13.66
CA VAL A 53 -8.98 -2.49 13.45
C VAL A 53 -8.90 -2.18 11.94
N ALA A 54 -8.48 -3.15 11.12
CA ALA A 54 -8.44 -2.99 9.69
C ALA A 54 -9.80 -2.67 9.09
N SER A 55 -10.87 -3.34 9.55
CA SER A 55 -12.23 -3.11 9.05
C SER A 55 -12.90 -1.86 9.65
N ASN A 56 -12.76 -1.62 10.96
CA ASN A 56 -13.52 -0.59 11.66
C ASN A 56 -12.83 0.77 11.72
N ILE A 57 -11.50 0.82 11.61
CA ILE A 57 -10.74 2.07 11.64
C ILE A 57 -10.08 2.34 10.31
N TYR A 58 -9.07 1.55 9.91
CA TYR A 58 -8.28 1.86 8.72
C TYR A 58 -9.07 1.76 7.41
N GLY A 59 -10.02 0.81 7.30
CA GLY A 59 -10.93 0.65 6.16
C GLY A 59 -12.17 1.54 6.22
N SER A 60 -12.37 2.33 7.28
CA SER A 60 -13.58 3.12 7.45
C SER A 60 -13.57 4.41 6.62
N THR A 61 -14.74 4.79 6.14
CA THR A 61 -14.92 6.04 5.37
C THR A 61 -14.55 7.29 6.16
N TRP A 62 -14.83 7.32 7.48
CA TRP A 62 -14.50 8.47 8.32
C TRP A 62 -12.98 8.68 8.44
N PHE A 63 -12.21 7.61 8.51
CA PHE A 63 -10.75 7.68 8.58
C PHE A 63 -10.16 8.19 7.25
N LEU A 64 -10.70 7.72 6.12
CA LEU A 64 -10.33 8.23 4.80
C LEU A 64 -10.66 9.72 4.65
N LEU A 65 -11.83 10.15 5.13
CA LEU A 65 -12.21 11.56 5.13
C LEU A 65 -11.29 12.42 6.00
N LEU A 66 -10.88 11.92 7.17
CA LEU A 66 -9.92 12.61 8.05
C LEU A 66 -8.60 12.87 7.31
N TRP A 67 -8.04 11.87 6.62
CA TRP A 67 -6.86 12.03 5.80
C TRP A 67 -7.05 12.98 4.62
N GLY A 68 -8.21 12.91 3.96
CA GLY A 68 -8.58 13.81 2.87
C GLY A 68 -8.63 15.27 3.32
N ILE A 69 -9.31 15.56 4.42
CA ILE A 69 -9.43 16.92 4.98
C ILE A 69 -8.05 17.43 5.43
N LEU A 70 -7.25 16.60 6.10
CA LEU A 70 -5.88 16.95 6.50
C LEU A 70 -5.04 17.32 5.26
N THR A 71 -5.09 16.51 4.21
CA THR A 71 -4.34 16.75 2.96
C THR A 71 -4.76 18.04 2.28
N ILE A 72 -6.08 18.28 2.15
CA ILE A 72 -6.61 19.51 1.56
C ILE A 72 -6.17 20.73 2.38
N SER A 73 -6.28 20.68 3.71
CA SER A 73 -5.88 21.77 4.59
C SER A 73 -4.37 22.06 4.49
N ALA A 74 -3.54 21.03 4.37
CA ALA A 74 -2.11 21.14 4.18
C ALA A 74 -1.77 21.77 2.82
N LEU A 75 -2.43 21.37 1.74
CA LEU A 75 -2.26 21.98 0.41
C LEU A 75 -2.64 23.45 0.41
N ILE A 76 -3.78 23.83 0.99
CA ILE A 76 -4.18 25.24 1.11
C ILE A 76 -3.11 26.03 1.87
N TYR A 77 -2.60 25.49 2.97
CA TYR A 77 -1.53 26.14 3.75
C TYR A 77 -0.24 26.33 2.93
N ILE A 78 0.16 25.32 2.14
CA ILE A 78 1.33 25.39 1.24
C ILE A 78 1.18 26.54 0.24
N PHE A 79 0.00 26.67 -0.38
CA PHE A 79 -0.27 27.77 -1.33
C PHE A 79 -0.29 29.13 -0.63
N GLN A 80 -0.94 29.27 0.52
CA GLN A 80 -1.01 30.52 1.27
C GLN A 80 0.37 31.01 1.73
N ARG A 81 1.24 30.10 2.15
CA ARG A 81 2.62 30.42 2.58
C ARG A 81 3.61 30.56 1.43
N ARG A 82 3.17 30.41 0.18
CA ARG A 82 4.01 30.47 -1.01
C ARG A 82 5.20 29.48 -0.93
N LEU A 83 5.00 28.32 -0.29
CA LEU A 83 6.03 27.26 -0.16
C LEU A 83 6.45 26.72 -1.53
N TYR A 84 5.64 26.94 -2.58
CA TYR A 84 6.00 26.64 -3.96
C TYR A 84 7.25 27.38 -4.47
N LYS A 85 7.66 28.47 -3.81
CA LYS A 85 8.93 29.14 -4.08
C LYS A 85 10.15 28.41 -3.53
N ARG A 86 9.95 27.37 -2.70
CA ARG A 86 11.00 26.50 -2.14
C ARG A 86 10.83 25.09 -2.71
N PRO A 87 11.45 24.77 -3.86
CA PRO A 87 11.14 23.57 -4.63
C PRO A 87 11.37 22.27 -3.83
N ILE A 88 12.42 22.21 -3.01
CA ILE A 88 12.72 21.03 -2.18
C ILE A 88 11.61 20.78 -1.15
N THR A 89 11.16 21.84 -0.46
CA THR A 89 10.08 21.74 0.53
C THR A 89 8.75 21.39 -0.15
N LEU A 90 8.49 21.97 -1.31
CA LEU A 90 7.30 21.63 -2.10
C LEU A 90 7.30 20.16 -2.52
N LEU A 91 8.43 19.67 -3.04
CA LEU A 91 8.58 18.28 -3.48
C LEU A 91 8.32 17.31 -2.32
N LEU A 92 8.81 17.60 -1.12
CA LEU A 92 8.57 16.82 0.08
C LEU A 92 7.07 16.71 0.39
N HIS A 93 6.33 17.80 0.37
CA HIS A 93 4.90 17.77 0.66
C HIS A 93 4.09 17.13 -0.46
N LEU A 94 4.48 17.36 -1.72
CA LEU A 94 3.82 16.77 -2.88
C LEU A 94 3.99 15.25 -2.89
N SER A 95 5.15 14.73 -2.46
CA SER A 95 5.37 13.28 -2.35
C SER A 95 4.39 12.61 -1.39
N PHE A 96 4.07 13.24 -0.24
CA PHE A 96 3.02 12.74 0.67
C PHE A 96 1.64 12.73 0.00
N VAL A 97 1.31 13.78 -0.76
CA VAL A 97 0.03 13.82 -1.49
C VAL A 97 -0.06 12.68 -2.51
N VAL A 98 1.02 12.41 -3.25
CA VAL A 98 1.08 11.29 -4.21
C VAL A 98 0.92 9.95 -3.50
N ILE A 99 1.58 9.75 -2.34
CA ILE A 99 1.43 8.53 -1.52
C ILE A 99 -0.03 8.35 -1.09
N LEU A 100 -0.67 9.41 -0.60
CA LEU A 100 -2.06 9.35 -0.15
C LEU A 100 -3.05 9.10 -1.30
N ILE A 101 -2.80 9.65 -2.49
CA ILE A 101 -3.58 9.33 -3.69
C ILE A 101 -3.40 7.85 -4.03
N GLY A 102 -2.18 7.33 -4.03
CA GLY A 102 -1.92 5.91 -4.25
C GLY A 102 -2.64 5.03 -3.23
N ALA A 103 -2.59 5.38 -1.95
CA ALA A 103 -3.30 4.66 -0.89
C ALA A 103 -4.84 4.69 -1.07
N ALA A 104 -5.40 5.83 -1.49
CA ALA A 104 -6.82 5.94 -1.79
C ALA A 104 -7.22 5.06 -2.99
N ILE A 105 -6.41 5.03 -4.05
CA ILE A 105 -6.65 4.16 -5.21
C ILE A 105 -6.59 2.69 -4.79
N THR A 106 -5.59 2.28 -3.99
CA THR A 106 -5.51 0.94 -3.42
C THR A 106 -6.74 0.59 -2.59
N HIS A 107 -7.22 1.53 -1.76
CA HIS A 107 -8.39 1.30 -0.91
C HIS A 107 -9.66 1.02 -1.73
N TYR A 108 -9.87 1.73 -2.84
CA TYR A 108 -11.08 1.57 -3.67
C TYR A 108 -10.98 0.48 -4.73
N PHE A 109 -9.79 0.24 -5.28
CA PHE A 109 -9.59 -0.64 -6.43
C PHE A 109 -8.74 -1.87 -6.11
N GLY A 110 -8.09 -1.92 -4.94
CA GLY A 110 -7.35 -3.08 -4.49
C GLY A 110 -8.29 -4.22 -4.13
N ILE A 111 -7.98 -5.42 -4.60
CA ILE A 111 -8.73 -6.65 -4.31
C ILE A 111 -7.85 -7.56 -3.49
N ASN A 112 -8.37 -7.98 -2.35
CA ASN A 112 -7.73 -8.93 -1.45
C ASN A 112 -8.55 -10.23 -1.42
N GLY A 113 -7.88 -11.36 -1.36
CA GLY A 113 -8.55 -12.63 -1.22
C GLY A 113 -7.61 -13.73 -0.77
N GLN A 114 -8.12 -14.94 -0.70
CA GLN A 114 -7.39 -16.12 -0.33
C GLN A 114 -7.70 -17.27 -1.27
N ILE A 115 -6.68 -18.08 -1.55
CA ILE A 115 -6.82 -19.33 -2.28
C ILE A 115 -6.24 -20.46 -1.42
N HIS A 116 -7.04 -21.52 -1.24
CA HIS A 116 -6.60 -22.73 -0.58
C HIS A 116 -6.23 -23.75 -1.64
N LEU A 117 -5.00 -24.22 -1.63
CA LEU A 117 -4.44 -25.20 -2.56
C LEU A 117 -4.02 -26.44 -1.79
N ARG A 118 -4.31 -27.60 -2.33
CA ARG A 118 -3.84 -28.88 -1.78
C ARG A 118 -3.02 -29.66 -2.80
N LEU A 119 -2.14 -30.51 -2.29
CA LEU A 119 -1.37 -31.42 -3.12
C LEU A 119 -2.30 -32.38 -3.87
N ASN A 120 -1.96 -32.68 -5.11
CA ASN A 120 -2.72 -33.57 -6.00
C ASN A 120 -4.14 -33.11 -6.33
N GLU A 121 -4.52 -31.88 -6.02
CA GLU A 121 -5.77 -31.29 -6.51
C GLU A 121 -5.60 -30.68 -7.91
N ALA A 122 -6.70 -30.59 -8.64
CA ALA A 122 -6.74 -29.92 -9.93
C ALA A 122 -6.36 -28.42 -9.79
N PRO A 123 -5.72 -27.83 -10.81
CA PRO A 123 -5.41 -26.40 -10.80
C PRO A 123 -6.64 -25.54 -10.56
N LYS A 124 -6.55 -24.58 -9.61
CA LYS A 124 -7.64 -23.67 -9.26
C LYS A 124 -7.46 -22.33 -9.95
N SER A 125 -8.51 -21.87 -10.60
CA SER A 125 -8.61 -20.54 -11.23
C SER A 125 -9.54 -19.59 -10.48
N LYS A 126 -10.01 -19.97 -9.29
CA LYS A 126 -10.89 -19.17 -8.45
C LYS A 126 -10.30 -18.97 -7.07
N TYR A 127 -10.56 -17.83 -6.49
CA TYR A 127 -10.20 -17.49 -5.11
C TYR A 127 -11.38 -16.82 -4.40
N ILE A 128 -11.35 -16.80 -3.08
CA ILE A 128 -12.38 -16.17 -2.26
C ILE A 128 -11.85 -14.79 -1.83
N ASP A 129 -12.62 -13.76 -2.13
CA ASP A 129 -12.30 -12.39 -1.74
C ASP A 129 -12.67 -12.15 -0.25
N THR A 130 -12.29 -11.00 0.31
CA THR A 130 -12.62 -10.60 1.69
C THR A 130 -14.12 -10.48 1.97
N ASN A 131 -14.96 -10.34 0.95
CA ASN A 131 -16.42 -10.33 1.06
C ASN A 131 -17.05 -11.72 0.93
N TYR A 132 -16.23 -12.79 0.91
CA TYR A 132 -16.64 -14.17 0.68
C TYR A 132 -17.24 -14.42 -0.71
N GLU A 133 -16.91 -13.59 -1.70
CA GLU A 133 -17.31 -13.77 -3.09
C GLU A 133 -16.23 -14.55 -3.84
N GLU A 134 -16.66 -15.48 -4.71
CA GLU A 134 -15.75 -16.15 -5.63
C GLU A 134 -15.35 -15.21 -6.76
N ARG A 135 -14.04 -15.07 -6.97
CA ARG A 135 -13.46 -14.31 -8.08
C ARG A 135 -12.56 -15.19 -8.94
N ASN A 136 -12.56 -14.91 -10.23
CA ASN A 136 -11.75 -15.65 -11.20
C ASN A 136 -10.35 -15.05 -11.32
N LEU A 137 -9.33 -15.91 -11.39
CA LEU A 137 -7.98 -15.59 -11.83
C LEU A 137 -7.88 -15.77 -13.35
N PRO A 138 -7.10 -14.95 -14.06
CA PRO A 138 -6.87 -15.12 -15.50
C PRO A 138 -5.95 -16.32 -15.84
N PHE A 139 -5.48 -17.04 -14.83
CA PHE A 139 -4.62 -18.23 -14.89
C PHE A 139 -5.03 -19.22 -13.80
N ALA A 140 -4.57 -20.45 -13.93
CA ALA A 140 -4.80 -21.47 -12.92
C ALA A 140 -3.53 -21.70 -12.08
N VAL A 141 -3.71 -22.00 -10.79
CA VAL A 141 -2.64 -22.23 -9.81
C VAL A 141 -2.82 -23.60 -9.19
N SER A 142 -1.75 -24.39 -9.10
CA SER A 142 -1.73 -25.67 -8.40
C SER A 142 -0.55 -25.75 -7.44
N LEU A 143 -0.75 -26.45 -6.31
CA LEU A 143 0.30 -26.76 -5.35
C LEU A 143 1.03 -28.01 -5.83
N ASN A 144 2.35 -27.91 -6.04
CA ASN A 144 3.18 -29.01 -6.46
C ASN A 144 3.91 -29.68 -5.30
N ASP A 145 4.36 -28.87 -4.33
CA ASP A 145 5.02 -29.35 -3.11
C ASP A 145 4.84 -28.32 -1.99
N PHE A 146 4.90 -28.80 -0.74
CA PHE A 146 4.87 -27.98 0.45
C PHE A 146 5.94 -28.44 1.44
N GLN A 147 6.79 -27.53 1.90
CA GLN A 147 7.90 -27.85 2.78
C GLN A 147 7.88 -26.98 4.04
N LEU A 148 7.98 -27.61 5.18
CA LEU A 148 8.16 -26.97 6.47
C LEU A 148 9.64 -27.06 6.85
N ILE A 149 10.28 -25.89 6.98
CA ILE A 149 11.71 -25.77 7.29
C ILE A 149 11.84 -25.43 8.77
N TYR A 150 12.68 -26.18 9.51
CA TYR A 150 12.88 -25.99 10.94
C TYR A 150 14.23 -25.33 11.23
N TYR A 151 14.34 -24.64 12.36
CA TYR A 151 15.64 -24.22 12.86
C TYR A 151 16.51 -25.43 13.17
N PRO A 152 17.82 -25.39 12.86
CA PRO A 152 18.72 -26.50 13.13
C PRO A 152 18.64 -26.97 14.58
N GLY A 153 18.41 -28.27 14.80
CA GLY A 153 18.35 -28.88 16.11
C GLY A 153 17.07 -28.59 16.91
N THR A 154 16.03 -28.01 16.32
CA THR A 154 14.77 -27.71 17.00
C THR A 154 13.55 -28.21 16.24
N THR A 155 12.39 -28.28 16.90
CA THR A 155 11.09 -28.53 16.30
C THR A 155 10.34 -27.25 15.92
N ASN A 156 10.93 -26.06 16.14
CA ASN A 156 10.32 -24.78 15.84
C ASN A 156 10.44 -24.48 14.35
N PRO A 157 9.33 -24.17 13.65
CA PRO A 157 9.37 -23.83 12.24
C PRO A 157 10.10 -22.50 12.01
N MET A 158 11.06 -22.51 11.07
CA MET A 158 11.80 -21.34 10.61
C MET A 158 11.11 -20.70 9.41
N ASP A 159 10.64 -21.50 8.47
CA ASP A 159 9.96 -21.06 7.26
C ASP A 159 9.00 -22.16 6.78
N PHE A 160 8.00 -21.78 6.03
CA PHE A 160 7.13 -22.70 5.30
C PHE A 160 7.04 -22.24 3.86
N ALA A 161 7.30 -23.16 2.96
CA ALA A 161 7.44 -22.89 1.53
C ALA A 161 6.46 -23.71 0.72
N SER A 162 5.67 -23.02 -0.09
CA SER A 162 4.77 -23.60 -1.08
C SER A 162 5.41 -23.50 -2.46
N TYR A 163 5.53 -24.63 -3.15
CA TYR A 163 5.98 -24.68 -4.53
C TYR A 163 4.75 -24.76 -5.42
N ILE A 164 4.48 -23.70 -6.16
CA ILE A 164 3.30 -23.59 -6.99
C ILE A 164 3.66 -23.60 -8.47
N LYS A 165 2.75 -24.13 -9.27
CA LYS A 165 2.80 -24.11 -10.72
C LYS A 165 1.69 -23.22 -11.23
N ILE A 166 2.03 -22.29 -12.14
CA ILE A 166 1.06 -21.43 -12.82
C ILE A 166 0.84 -21.99 -14.23
N THR A 167 -0.42 -22.04 -14.63
CA THR A 167 -0.85 -22.44 -15.98
C THR A 167 -1.72 -21.34 -16.56
N ASP A 168 -1.26 -20.68 -17.60
CA ASP A 168 -2.02 -19.64 -18.29
C ASP A 168 -3.18 -20.25 -19.08
N CYS A 169 -4.40 -19.87 -18.74
CA CYS A 169 -5.61 -20.37 -19.39
C CYS A 169 -5.73 -19.96 -20.88
N ARG A 170 -4.98 -18.96 -21.33
CA ARG A 170 -5.00 -18.48 -22.71
C ARG A 170 -4.24 -19.39 -23.69
N LEU A 171 -3.35 -20.24 -23.21
CA LEU A 171 -2.51 -21.10 -24.05
C LEU A 171 -3.15 -22.45 -24.40
N GLN A 172 -4.33 -22.76 -23.86
CA GLN A 172 -4.98 -24.05 -24.11
C GLN A 172 -5.63 -24.18 -25.52
N ILE A 173 -5.64 -23.12 -26.34
CA ILE A 173 -6.39 -23.13 -27.60
C ILE A 173 -5.51 -23.48 -28.83
N THR A 174 -4.17 -23.45 -28.74
CA THR A 174 -3.37 -23.51 -29.96
C THR A 174 -2.31 -24.61 -30.08
N ASP A 175 -1.79 -25.21 -29.00
CA ASP A 175 -0.79 -26.29 -29.19
C ASP A 175 -0.55 -27.12 -27.93
N SER A 176 -0.78 -28.43 -28.05
CA SER A 176 -0.49 -29.44 -27.03
C SER A 176 1.01 -29.64 -26.76
N SER A 177 1.89 -28.96 -27.48
CA SER A 177 3.35 -29.07 -27.34
C SER A 177 4.01 -28.03 -26.43
N GLN A 178 3.25 -27.01 -25.95
CA GLN A 178 3.79 -25.94 -25.08
C GLN A 178 3.49 -26.11 -23.59
N ILE A 179 3.03 -27.27 -23.15
CA ILE A 179 2.74 -27.58 -21.73
C ILE A 179 4.00 -27.58 -20.84
N ASN A 180 5.20 -27.50 -21.43
CA ASN A 180 6.47 -27.63 -20.72
C ASN A 180 7.06 -26.32 -20.16
N ASN A 181 6.42 -25.16 -20.34
CA ASN A 181 6.93 -23.89 -19.79
C ASN A 181 6.27 -23.47 -18.46
N SER A 182 5.71 -24.42 -17.72
CA SER A 182 5.21 -24.15 -16.37
C SER A 182 6.39 -24.06 -15.40
N SER A 183 6.83 -22.84 -15.11
CA SER A 183 7.84 -22.60 -14.10
C SER A 183 7.31 -22.89 -12.70
N LEU A 184 8.10 -23.64 -11.93
CA LEU A 184 7.83 -23.87 -10.52
C LEU A 184 8.28 -22.63 -9.72
N HIS A 185 7.37 -22.05 -8.96
CA HIS A 185 7.63 -20.86 -8.15
C HIS A 185 7.56 -21.20 -6.67
N LYS A 186 8.59 -20.81 -5.92
CA LYS A 186 8.62 -20.92 -4.47
C LYS A 186 7.96 -19.67 -3.86
N ILE A 187 6.97 -19.88 -2.98
CA ILE A 187 6.41 -18.84 -2.12
C ILE A 187 6.73 -19.21 -0.67
N SER A 188 7.27 -18.28 0.10
CA SER A 188 7.55 -18.48 1.51
C SER A 188 7.34 -17.16 2.27
N MET A 189 7.58 -17.14 3.60
CA MET A 189 7.35 -15.95 4.42
C MET A 189 8.07 -14.69 3.87
N ASN A 190 9.27 -14.87 3.29
CA ASN A 190 10.08 -13.77 2.74
C ASN A 190 10.18 -13.76 1.21
N ASN A 191 9.51 -14.69 0.53
CA ASN A 191 9.53 -14.78 -0.92
C ASN A 191 8.10 -14.79 -1.49
N ILE A 192 7.72 -13.68 -2.10
CA ILE A 192 6.40 -13.50 -2.70
C ILE A 192 6.45 -13.79 -4.19
N LEU A 193 5.36 -14.35 -4.73
CA LEU A 193 5.19 -14.48 -6.17
C LEU A 193 4.42 -13.29 -6.73
N LYS A 194 4.93 -12.73 -7.83
CA LYS A 194 4.25 -11.68 -8.61
C LYS A 194 3.98 -12.20 -10.01
N HIS A 195 2.69 -12.23 -10.40
CA HIS A 195 2.29 -12.66 -11.74
C HIS A 195 1.06 -11.86 -12.20
N HIS A 196 1.11 -11.24 -13.37
CA HIS A 196 0.02 -10.41 -13.97
C HIS A 196 -0.62 -9.40 -12.99
N ASN A 197 0.20 -8.65 -12.24
CA ASN A 197 -0.22 -7.72 -11.18
C ASN A 197 -0.86 -8.37 -9.95
N TYR A 198 -1.00 -9.71 -9.92
CA TYR A 198 -1.33 -10.47 -8.72
C TYR A 198 -0.08 -10.73 -7.89
N ARG A 199 -0.23 -10.66 -6.58
CA ARG A 199 0.80 -10.98 -5.61
C ARG A 199 0.29 -12.08 -4.69
N PHE A 200 1.09 -13.13 -4.54
CA PHE A 200 0.77 -14.26 -3.69
C PHE A 200 1.71 -14.25 -2.50
N TYR A 201 1.12 -14.33 -1.32
CA TYR A 201 1.82 -14.38 -0.05
C TYR A 201 1.48 -15.67 0.67
N GLN A 202 2.46 -16.27 1.32
CA GLN A 202 2.22 -17.39 2.21
C GLN A 202 1.46 -16.91 3.44
N SER A 203 0.25 -17.44 3.68
CA SER A 203 -0.61 -17.04 4.79
C SER A 203 -0.63 -18.11 5.89
N SER A 204 -1.07 -19.32 5.57
CA SER A 204 -1.14 -20.44 6.48
C SER A 204 -0.99 -21.76 5.74
N TYR A 205 -1.06 -22.87 6.46
CA TYR A 205 -1.00 -24.20 5.90
C TYR A 205 -1.89 -25.16 6.71
N ASP A 206 -2.27 -26.28 6.11
CA ASP A 206 -3.10 -27.29 6.75
C ASP A 206 -2.30 -28.09 7.78
N SER A 207 -2.96 -28.54 8.85
CA SER A 207 -2.33 -29.34 9.90
C SER A 207 -1.74 -30.66 9.41
N ASP A 208 -2.30 -31.22 8.32
CA ASP A 208 -1.80 -32.42 7.65
C ASP A 208 -0.59 -32.16 6.72
N ARG A 209 -0.18 -30.87 6.57
CA ARG A 209 0.92 -30.43 5.70
C ARG A 209 0.72 -30.74 4.21
N GLN A 210 -0.50 -31.02 3.80
CA GLN A 210 -0.82 -31.31 2.40
C GLN A 210 -1.54 -30.16 1.69
N GLY A 211 -1.81 -29.07 2.43
CA GLY A 211 -2.45 -27.90 1.88
C GLY A 211 -1.79 -26.61 2.35
N SER A 212 -1.91 -25.61 1.52
CA SER A 212 -1.41 -24.26 1.75
C SER A 212 -2.47 -23.21 1.43
N VAL A 213 -2.60 -22.21 2.29
CA VAL A 213 -3.44 -21.05 2.08
C VAL A 213 -2.57 -19.87 1.68
N LEU A 214 -2.79 -19.35 0.49
CA LEU A 214 -2.10 -18.19 -0.04
C LEU A 214 -3.04 -16.98 -0.03
N SER A 215 -2.56 -15.86 0.50
CA SER A 215 -3.24 -14.58 0.34
C SER A 215 -2.93 -14.01 -1.04
N ILE A 216 -3.97 -13.56 -1.73
CA ILE A 216 -3.88 -12.95 -3.05
C ILE A 216 -4.16 -11.46 -2.90
N TYR A 217 -3.33 -10.66 -3.54
CA TYR A 217 -3.48 -9.22 -3.61
C TYR A 217 -3.36 -8.74 -5.06
N HIS A 218 -4.35 -8.02 -5.53
CA HIS A 218 -4.37 -7.44 -6.87
C HIS A 218 -4.61 -5.94 -6.79
N ASP A 219 -3.57 -5.16 -7.11
CA ASP A 219 -3.63 -3.70 -7.20
C ASP A 219 -2.69 -3.21 -8.32
N PRO A 220 -3.23 -3.04 -9.53
CA PRO A 220 -2.42 -2.68 -10.68
C PRO A 220 -1.94 -1.23 -10.66
N TYR A 221 -2.66 -0.32 -9.99
CA TYR A 221 -2.41 1.12 -10.09
C TYR A 221 -1.94 1.76 -8.78
N GLY A 222 -2.60 1.48 -7.66
CA GLY A 222 -2.36 2.16 -6.39
C GLY A 222 -0.94 1.94 -5.87
N ILE A 223 -0.45 0.70 -5.94
CA ILE A 223 0.92 0.37 -5.55
C ILE A 223 1.95 1.12 -6.38
N THR A 224 1.76 1.21 -7.70
CA THR A 224 2.70 1.91 -8.60
C THR A 224 2.77 3.40 -8.26
N ILE A 225 1.62 4.04 -8.05
CA ILE A 225 1.54 5.45 -7.68
C ILE A 225 2.19 5.69 -6.31
N THR A 226 1.94 4.81 -5.33
CA THR A 226 2.55 4.88 -4.01
C THR A 226 4.08 4.78 -4.08
N TYR A 227 4.62 3.88 -4.90
CA TYR A 227 6.07 3.76 -5.10
C TYR A 227 6.68 5.01 -5.76
N ILE A 228 5.99 5.63 -6.72
CA ILE A 228 6.41 6.93 -7.27
C ILE A 228 6.48 7.97 -6.14
N GLY A 229 5.48 8.00 -5.27
CA GLY A 229 5.47 8.89 -4.09
C GLY A 229 6.65 8.63 -3.15
N TYR A 230 6.98 7.39 -2.84
CA TYR A 230 8.15 7.05 -2.02
C TYR A 230 9.46 7.45 -2.68
N PHE A 231 9.60 7.29 -3.99
CA PHE A 231 10.78 7.73 -4.72
C PHE A 231 10.96 9.25 -4.67
N LEU A 232 9.88 10.01 -4.88
CA LEU A 232 9.88 11.46 -4.75
C LEU A 232 10.22 11.90 -3.31
N LEU A 233 9.70 11.21 -2.31
CA LEU A 233 9.99 11.45 -0.90
C LEU A 233 11.49 11.25 -0.61
N PHE A 234 12.06 10.15 -1.07
CA PHE A 234 13.48 9.85 -0.89
C PHE A 234 14.37 10.91 -1.54
N ILE A 235 14.09 11.29 -2.79
CA ILE A 235 14.81 12.36 -3.49
C ILE A 235 14.70 13.68 -2.74
N SER A 236 13.51 14.07 -2.29
CA SER A 236 13.31 15.33 -1.58
C SER A 236 14.07 15.39 -0.26
N MET A 237 14.11 14.28 0.49
CA MET A 237 14.90 14.16 1.72
C MET A 237 16.40 14.25 1.44
N ALA A 238 16.89 13.55 0.43
CA ALA A 238 18.30 13.61 0.04
C ALA A 238 18.72 15.02 -0.36
N LEU A 239 17.92 15.71 -1.19
CA LEU A 239 18.15 17.10 -1.58
C LEU A 239 18.11 18.06 -0.40
N PHE A 240 17.20 17.85 0.55
CA PHE A 240 17.11 18.66 1.77
C PHE A 240 18.37 18.53 2.62
N LEU A 241 18.86 17.30 2.84
CA LEU A 241 20.08 17.03 3.59
C LEU A 241 21.32 17.61 2.89
N LEU A 242 21.44 17.41 1.57
CA LEU A 242 22.53 17.97 0.78
C LEU A 242 22.57 19.51 0.86
N ASN A 243 21.42 20.16 0.72
CA ASN A 243 21.33 21.61 0.79
C ASN A 243 21.72 22.13 2.17
N LYS A 244 21.30 21.44 3.24
CA LYS A 244 21.70 21.77 4.60
C LYS A 244 23.21 21.58 4.82
N PHE A 245 23.77 20.49 4.32
CA PHE A 245 25.21 20.22 4.43
C PHE A 245 26.07 21.29 3.71
N LEU A 246 25.66 21.67 2.50
CA LEU A 246 26.33 22.70 1.71
C LEU A 246 26.24 24.08 2.37
N SER A 247 25.14 24.41 3.04
CA SER A 247 25.01 25.68 3.78
C SER A 247 25.98 25.75 4.98
N LEU A 248 26.11 24.66 5.74
CA LEU A 248 27.04 24.58 6.87
C LEU A 248 28.53 24.67 6.44
N LYS A 249 28.84 24.20 5.23
CA LYS A 249 30.20 24.33 4.67
C LYS A 249 30.55 25.73 4.22
N LYS A 250 29.55 26.55 3.90
CA LYS A 250 29.76 27.97 3.52
C LYS A 250 29.93 28.90 4.71
N GLU A 251 29.50 28.48 5.91
CA GLU A 251 29.61 29.27 7.15
C GLU A 251 30.95 29.01 7.90
N LYS A 252 31.72 28.05 7.46
CA LYS A 252 33.13 27.81 7.90
C LYS A 252 34.12 28.38 6.89
#